data_15de4114e0ed75f977c7112a6ca4d192
#
_entry.id   15de4114e0ed75f977c7112a6ca4d192
#
_cell.length_a   1.000
_cell.length_b   1.000
_cell.length_c   1.000
_cell.angle_alpha   90.00
_cell.angle_beta   90.00
_cell.angle_gamma   90.00
#
_symmetry.space_group_name_H-M   'P 1'
#
loop_
_entity.id
_entity.type
_entity.pdbx_description
1 polymer ?
#
loop_
_entity_poly.entity_id
_entity_poly.type
_entity_poly.pdbx_seq_one_letter_code
_entity_poly.pdbx_strand_id
1 'polypeptide(L)'
;MECGFQIITDSTCDLPKSWVAAHPNITVADVPVIVTKGHESHILRDLGPDDFPQAEQYVKQGFRASTSHPMMYSTEPGSYGPGVEPLFSIEDTVRKNAEAGKDVVYVVMNSALSGAYGTATPLFAQLQEEYKGRGRKIRCVDSQCMGTGLGMLLLDITNGIEDGSIKDVDDVVAFVEKQRGFIGHFFTWGELSYIKLSGRVSSVGAMIGTLLGVRLLCSAQYCPDGQRRLEHLTPKHTDLIKVRGIGRWAEIISLYVKRHIQDPTGPIIIAHGNVPRDARIILSRMQSYLPAAKYLVDEWRCGAGIQAHGGPTSIHVNFHIDRIGSLAETVKEFESIIKA
;
A
#
# COMPACT_ATOMS: atom_id res chain seq x y z
N MET A 1 16.00 -21.98 -4.95
CA MET A 1 16.15 -22.69 -3.66
C MET A 1 14.81 -22.65 -2.96
N GLU A 2 14.37 -23.76 -2.38
CA GLU A 2 13.13 -23.77 -1.60
C GLU A 2 13.39 -23.01 -0.30
N CYS A 3 12.68 -21.90 -0.09
CA CYS A 3 12.84 -21.08 1.08
C CYS A 3 12.22 -21.81 2.28
N GLY A 4 12.96 -21.95 3.39
CA GLY A 4 12.50 -22.63 4.61
C GLY A 4 11.39 -21.90 5.37
N PHE A 5 10.91 -20.78 4.86
CA PHE A 5 9.87 -19.96 5.46
C PHE A 5 8.90 -19.38 4.42
N GLN A 6 7.74 -18.96 4.89
CA GLN A 6 6.69 -18.34 4.10
C GLN A 6 6.47 -16.89 4.53
N ILE A 7 6.43 -15.99 3.56
CA ILE A 7 5.99 -14.62 3.78
C ILE A 7 4.50 -14.54 3.43
N ILE A 8 3.71 -13.98 4.32
CA ILE A 8 2.33 -13.60 4.06
C ILE A 8 2.28 -12.07 3.96
N THR A 9 1.53 -11.56 3.03
CA THR A 9 1.12 -10.17 2.92
C THR A 9 -0.34 -10.13 2.49
N ASP A 10 -0.89 -8.96 2.21
CA ASP A 10 -2.26 -8.84 1.75
C ASP A 10 -2.36 -8.05 0.43
N SER A 11 -3.51 -8.12 -0.24
CA SER A 11 -3.73 -7.54 -1.57
C SER A 11 -3.55 -6.02 -1.61
N THR A 12 -3.47 -5.35 -0.44
CA THR A 12 -3.14 -3.92 -0.37
C THR A 12 -1.67 -3.62 -0.69
N CYS A 13 -0.83 -4.64 -0.95
CA CYS A 13 0.55 -4.47 -1.41
C CYS A 13 0.65 -4.06 -2.89
N ASP A 14 -0.42 -4.20 -3.64
CA ASP A 14 -0.50 -3.87 -5.08
C ASP A 14 0.59 -4.53 -5.96
N LEU A 15 1.10 -5.69 -5.54
CA LEU A 15 2.07 -6.47 -6.32
C LEU A 15 1.45 -6.98 -7.62
N PRO A 16 2.16 -6.93 -8.75
CA PRO A 16 1.70 -7.55 -9.99
C PRO A 16 1.48 -9.06 -9.83
N LYS A 17 0.39 -9.60 -10.38
CA LYS A 17 0.08 -11.04 -10.31
C LYS A 17 1.19 -11.91 -10.92
N SER A 18 1.80 -11.44 -12.02
CA SER A 18 2.95 -12.09 -12.67
C SER A 18 4.13 -12.23 -11.71
N TRP A 19 4.39 -11.17 -10.94
CA TRP A 19 5.47 -11.17 -9.95
C TRP A 19 5.17 -12.14 -8.80
N VAL A 20 3.96 -12.11 -8.25
CA VAL A 20 3.54 -13.04 -7.17
C VAL A 20 3.65 -14.49 -7.61
N ALA A 21 3.23 -14.81 -8.85
CA ALA A 21 3.33 -16.16 -9.40
C ALA A 21 4.78 -16.66 -9.55
N ALA A 22 5.74 -15.75 -9.72
CA ALA A 22 7.16 -16.09 -9.79
C ALA A 22 7.82 -16.30 -8.40
N HIS A 23 7.13 -15.92 -7.30
CA HIS A 23 7.67 -15.96 -5.94
C HIS A 23 6.79 -16.81 -5.00
N PRO A 24 6.86 -18.16 -5.10
CA PRO A 24 5.96 -19.07 -4.36
C PRO A 24 6.14 -19.04 -2.83
N ASN A 25 7.23 -18.44 -2.35
CA ASN A 25 7.47 -18.16 -0.93
C ASN A 25 6.71 -16.94 -0.41
N ILE A 26 5.94 -16.23 -1.27
CA ILE A 26 5.07 -15.12 -0.89
C ILE A 26 3.62 -15.49 -1.16
N THR A 27 2.79 -15.39 -0.13
CA THR A 27 1.34 -15.54 -0.22
C THR A 27 0.69 -14.17 -0.02
N VAL A 28 -0.13 -13.76 -0.98
CA VAL A 28 -0.93 -12.53 -0.91
C VAL A 28 -2.36 -12.88 -0.50
N ALA A 29 -2.74 -12.47 0.70
CA ALA A 29 -4.09 -12.63 1.22
C ALA A 29 -5.06 -11.64 0.55
N ASP A 30 -6.23 -12.13 0.17
CA ASP A 30 -7.29 -11.31 -0.42
C ASP A 30 -7.94 -10.43 0.66
N VAL A 31 -7.90 -9.12 0.50
CA VAL A 31 -8.57 -8.14 1.37
C VAL A 31 -9.86 -7.69 0.70
N PRO A 32 -11.02 -8.25 1.06
CA PRO A 32 -12.26 -7.95 0.38
C PRO A 32 -12.68 -6.49 0.53
N VAL A 33 -13.28 -5.95 -0.52
CA VAL A 33 -13.97 -4.67 -0.51
C VAL A 33 -15.40 -4.89 -0.05
N ILE A 34 -15.82 -4.19 0.99
CA ILE A 34 -17.17 -4.22 1.52
C ILE A 34 -17.88 -2.95 1.11
N VAL A 35 -18.99 -3.06 0.40
CA VAL A 35 -19.85 -1.94 0.03
C VAL A 35 -21.13 -1.96 0.84
N THR A 36 -21.49 -0.83 1.48
CA THR A 36 -22.64 -0.74 2.40
C THR A 36 -23.50 0.48 2.11
N LYS A 37 -24.83 0.31 2.22
CA LYS A 37 -25.81 1.40 2.14
C LYS A 37 -27.00 1.08 3.04
N GLY A 38 -27.13 1.80 4.15
CA GLY A 38 -28.10 1.46 5.19
C GLY A 38 -27.83 0.07 5.76
N HIS A 39 -28.79 -0.85 5.62
CA HIS A 39 -28.66 -2.25 6.05
C HIS A 39 -28.18 -3.20 4.95
N GLU A 40 -28.03 -2.71 3.73
CA GLU A 40 -27.56 -3.51 2.60
C GLU A 40 -26.03 -3.54 2.60
N SER A 41 -25.45 -4.75 2.43
CA SER A 41 -24.01 -4.97 2.40
C SER A 41 -23.65 -6.04 1.39
N HIS A 42 -22.59 -5.80 0.60
CA HIS A 42 -22.02 -6.77 -0.31
C HIS A 42 -20.52 -6.88 -0.08
N ILE A 43 -20.00 -8.11 -0.18
CA ILE A 43 -18.57 -8.41 -0.07
C ILE A 43 -18.06 -8.71 -1.47
N LEU A 44 -17.04 -7.97 -1.91
CA LEU A 44 -16.42 -8.10 -3.21
C LEU A 44 -14.95 -8.50 -2.98
N ARG A 45 -14.46 -9.47 -3.73
CA ARG A 45 -13.07 -9.90 -3.63
C ARG A 45 -12.12 -8.84 -4.19
N ASP A 46 -10.93 -8.73 -3.63
CA ASP A 46 -9.83 -7.94 -4.17
C ASP A 46 -8.79 -8.89 -4.77
N LEU A 47 -9.02 -9.32 -5.99
CA LEU A 47 -8.07 -10.13 -6.75
C LEU A 47 -7.11 -9.28 -7.59
N GLY A 48 -7.24 -7.96 -7.49
CA GLY A 48 -6.37 -7.00 -8.16
C GLY A 48 -7.08 -5.76 -8.69
N PRO A 49 -6.40 -4.93 -9.48
CA PRO A 49 -6.93 -3.64 -9.93
C PRO A 49 -8.16 -3.74 -10.81
N ASP A 50 -8.36 -4.86 -11.49
CA ASP A 50 -9.48 -5.07 -12.42
C ASP A 50 -10.79 -5.43 -11.70
N ASP A 51 -10.76 -5.70 -10.40
CA ASP A 51 -11.96 -6.00 -9.61
C ASP A 51 -12.66 -4.73 -9.11
N PHE A 52 -11.97 -3.61 -9.03
CA PHE A 52 -12.54 -2.34 -8.56
C PHE A 52 -13.76 -1.84 -9.37
N PRO A 53 -13.89 -2.04 -10.69
CA PRO A 53 -15.08 -1.63 -11.43
C PRO A 53 -16.41 -2.16 -10.86
N GLN A 54 -16.41 -3.32 -10.21
CA GLN A 54 -17.61 -3.83 -9.52
C GLN A 54 -17.93 -2.95 -8.29
N ALA A 55 -16.94 -2.65 -7.45
CA ALA A 55 -17.12 -1.77 -6.29
C ALA A 55 -17.53 -0.35 -6.71
N GLU A 56 -16.96 0.16 -7.81
CA GLU A 56 -17.28 1.47 -8.37
C GLU A 56 -18.74 1.60 -8.77
N GLN A 57 -19.36 0.54 -9.31
CA GLN A 57 -20.79 0.55 -9.64
C GLN A 57 -21.66 0.78 -8.39
N TYR A 58 -21.32 0.14 -7.26
CA TYR A 58 -22.00 0.35 -5.99
C TYR A 58 -21.79 1.76 -5.46
N VAL A 59 -20.55 2.28 -5.54
CA VAL A 59 -20.24 3.65 -5.09
C VAL A 59 -21.02 4.69 -5.90
N LYS A 60 -21.18 4.51 -7.21
CA LYS A 60 -22.04 5.36 -8.07
C LYS A 60 -23.53 5.31 -7.68
N GLN A 61 -23.97 4.23 -7.05
CA GLN A 61 -25.32 4.08 -6.50
C GLN A 61 -25.45 4.60 -5.06
N GLY A 62 -24.39 5.20 -4.51
CA GLY A 62 -24.37 5.79 -3.18
C GLY A 62 -23.99 4.84 -2.05
N PHE A 63 -23.40 3.68 -2.35
CA PHE A 63 -22.80 2.81 -1.34
C PHE A 63 -21.46 3.40 -0.89
N ARG A 64 -21.14 3.15 0.37
CA ARG A 64 -19.81 3.42 0.93
C ARG A 64 -18.94 2.18 0.76
N ALA A 65 -17.76 2.33 0.17
CA ALA A 65 -16.77 1.27 0.10
C ALA A 65 -15.83 1.31 1.32
N SER A 66 -15.45 0.15 1.81
CA SER A 66 -14.46 -0.05 2.87
C SER A 66 -13.73 -1.37 2.62
N THR A 67 -12.70 -1.66 3.42
CA THR A 67 -11.97 -2.93 3.36
C THR A 67 -12.00 -3.61 4.71
N SER A 68 -11.89 -4.95 4.71
CA SER A 68 -11.75 -5.74 5.94
C SER A 68 -10.62 -6.76 5.76
N HIS A 69 -9.74 -6.87 6.73
CA HIS A 69 -8.61 -7.78 6.66
C HIS A 69 -9.03 -9.21 7.02
N PRO A 70 -8.58 -10.23 6.25
CA PRO A 70 -9.00 -11.62 6.39
C PRO A 70 -8.21 -12.36 7.48
N MET A 71 -8.24 -11.88 8.73
CA MET A 71 -7.55 -12.53 9.85
C MET A 71 -8.16 -13.87 10.19
N MET A 72 -9.49 -13.91 10.35
CA MET A 72 -10.26 -15.05 10.84
C MET A 72 -11.55 -15.22 10.02
N TYR A 73 -11.45 -15.21 8.69
CA TYR A 73 -12.63 -15.51 7.87
C TYR A 73 -12.90 -17.01 7.83
N SER A 74 -14.19 -17.36 7.77
CA SER A 74 -14.58 -18.75 7.53
C SER A 74 -14.18 -19.16 6.11
N THR A 75 -13.51 -20.29 5.98
CA THR A 75 -13.19 -20.94 4.72
C THR A 75 -14.28 -21.92 4.27
N GLU A 76 -15.37 -22.03 5.03
CA GLU A 76 -16.47 -22.93 4.68
C GLU A 76 -17.31 -22.35 3.53
N PRO A 77 -17.65 -23.19 2.52
CA PRO A 77 -18.50 -22.77 1.41
C PRO A 77 -19.86 -22.25 1.90
N GLY A 78 -20.30 -21.11 1.38
CA GLY A 78 -21.59 -20.51 1.71
C GLY A 78 -21.62 -19.62 2.97
N SER A 79 -20.51 -19.51 3.73
CA SER A 79 -20.45 -18.65 4.92
C SER A 79 -20.77 -17.18 4.63
N TYR A 80 -20.59 -16.73 3.40
CA TYR A 80 -20.80 -15.33 2.96
C TYR A 80 -21.97 -15.17 1.98
N GLY A 81 -22.78 -16.22 1.83
CA GLY A 81 -23.97 -16.22 0.98
C GLY A 81 -23.86 -17.19 -0.22
N PRO A 82 -24.98 -17.46 -0.89
CA PRO A 82 -25.00 -18.37 -2.02
C PRO A 82 -24.10 -17.88 -3.18
N GLY A 83 -23.19 -18.75 -3.65
CA GLY A 83 -22.30 -18.46 -4.77
C GLY A 83 -21.11 -17.55 -4.43
N VAL A 84 -20.90 -17.20 -3.15
CA VAL A 84 -19.68 -16.50 -2.70
C VAL A 84 -18.64 -17.55 -2.34
N GLU A 85 -17.51 -17.52 -3.05
CA GLU A 85 -16.37 -18.39 -2.73
C GLU A 85 -15.84 -18.07 -1.33
N PRO A 86 -15.31 -19.07 -0.60
CA PRO A 86 -14.68 -18.85 0.69
C PRO A 86 -13.60 -17.78 0.62
N LEU A 87 -13.59 -16.89 1.61
CA LEU A 87 -12.56 -15.87 1.70
C LEU A 87 -11.26 -16.48 2.21
N PHE A 88 -10.15 -15.84 1.90
CA PHE A 88 -8.84 -16.23 2.38
C PHE A 88 -8.75 -16.02 3.90
N SER A 89 -8.20 -17.00 4.63
CA SER A 89 -7.92 -16.88 6.06
C SER A 89 -6.42 -16.82 6.28
N ILE A 90 -5.95 -15.74 6.90
CA ILE A 90 -4.54 -15.59 7.29
C ILE A 90 -4.19 -16.64 8.36
N GLU A 91 -5.05 -16.86 9.33
CA GLU A 91 -4.84 -17.88 10.37
C GLU A 91 -4.64 -19.28 9.78
N ASP A 92 -5.55 -19.73 8.90
CA ASP A 92 -5.45 -21.04 8.27
C ASP A 92 -4.17 -21.17 7.42
N THR A 93 -3.78 -20.09 6.76
CA THR A 93 -2.54 -20.07 5.98
C THR A 93 -1.31 -20.20 6.86
N VAL A 94 -1.28 -19.52 8.00
CA VAL A 94 -0.19 -19.67 8.99
C VAL A 94 -0.14 -21.10 9.49
N ARG A 95 -1.28 -21.67 9.94
CA ARG A 95 -1.37 -23.05 10.43
C ARG A 95 -0.89 -24.05 9.40
N LYS A 96 -1.39 -23.97 8.17
CA LYS A 96 -0.99 -24.84 7.06
C LYS A 96 0.53 -24.83 6.81
N ASN A 97 1.15 -23.65 6.80
CA ASN A 97 2.59 -23.55 6.57
C ASN A 97 3.40 -24.03 7.78
N ALA A 98 2.97 -23.72 9.01
CA ALA A 98 3.62 -24.17 10.23
C ALA A 98 3.55 -25.71 10.38
N GLU A 99 2.43 -26.33 10.03
CA GLU A 99 2.25 -27.79 9.99
C GLU A 99 3.09 -28.43 8.92
N ALA A 100 3.30 -27.79 7.78
CA ALA A 100 4.23 -28.21 6.73
C ALA A 100 5.71 -27.98 7.10
N GLY A 101 6.02 -27.53 8.31
CA GLY A 101 7.39 -27.37 8.80
C GLY A 101 8.04 -26.06 8.39
N LYS A 102 7.29 -25.07 7.87
CA LYS A 102 7.80 -23.74 7.50
C LYS A 102 7.62 -22.75 8.64
N ASP A 103 8.59 -21.86 8.80
CA ASP A 103 8.41 -20.65 9.59
C ASP A 103 7.57 -19.64 8.81
N VAL A 104 6.89 -18.71 9.48
CA VAL A 104 5.96 -17.79 8.83
C VAL A 104 6.15 -16.36 9.34
N VAL A 105 6.16 -15.40 8.42
CA VAL A 105 6.11 -13.98 8.75
C VAL A 105 4.99 -13.27 7.98
N TYR A 106 4.17 -12.49 8.67
CA TYR A 106 3.18 -11.61 8.06
C TYR A 106 3.71 -10.17 8.03
N VAL A 107 3.94 -9.66 6.83
CA VAL A 107 4.32 -8.26 6.59
C VAL A 107 3.04 -7.48 6.34
N VAL A 108 2.61 -6.74 7.35
CA VAL A 108 1.29 -6.10 7.41
C VAL A 108 1.33 -4.68 6.89
N MET A 109 0.24 -4.25 6.26
CA MET A 109 -0.01 -2.87 5.90
C MET A 109 0.12 -1.92 7.11
N ASN A 110 0.49 -0.68 6.83
CA ASN A 110 0.68 0.43 7.77
C ASN A 110 -0.39 0.51 8.87
N SER A 111 0.04 0.37 10.12
CA SER A 111 -0.82 0.37 11.31
C SER A 111 -1.51 1.70 11.59
N ALA A 112 -0.98 2.83 11.09
CA ALA A 112 -1.63 4.13 11.24
C ALA A 112 -2.85 4.32 10.30
N LEU A 113 -2.96 3.49 9.25
CA LEU A 113 -4.02 3.57 8.25
C LEU A 113 -5.03 2.44 8.37
N SER A 114 -4.60 1.31 8.93
CA SER A 114 -5.38 0.08 9.03
C SER A 114 -5.26 -0.54 10.41
N GLY A 115 -6.36 -1.07 10.91
CA GLY A 115 -6.40 -1.88 12.14
C GLY A 115 -5.79 -3.28 11.99
N ALA A 116 -5.35 -3.67 10.78
CA ALA A 116 -4.88 -5.02 10.48
C ALA A 116 -3.75 -5.48 11.40
N TYR A 117 -2.73 -4.64 11.62
CA TYR A 117 -1.62 -4.96 12.50
C TYR A 117 -2.06 -5.16 13.96
N GLY A 118 -2.94 -4.28 14.46
CA GLY A 118 -3.49 -4.41 15.81
C GLY A 118 -4.30 -5.69 16.00
N THR A 119 -5.00 -6.15 14.96
CA THR A 119 -5.74 -7.42 14.98
C THR A 119 -4.82 -8.63 14.81
N ALA A 120 -3.80 -8.52 13.95
CA ALA A 120 -2.85 -9.60 13.68
C ALA A 120 -1.94 -9.91 14.87
N THR A 121 -1.48 -8.89 15.58
CA THR A 121 -0.50 -9.06 16.67
C THR A 121 -0.92 -10.07 17.75
N PRO A 122 -2.12 -9.99 18.35
CA PRO A 122 -2.53 -10.99 19.35
C PRO A 122 -2.71 -12.39 18.75
N LEU A 123 -3.23 -12.51 17.53
CA LEU A 123 -3.38 -13.79 16.85
C LEU A 123 -2.01 -14.44 16.60
N PHE A 124 -1.04 -13.70 16.09
CA PHE A 124 0.31 -14.21 15.80
C PHE A 124 1.08 -14.56 17.08
N ALA A 125 0.86 -13.83 18.18
CA ALA A 125 1.41 -14.19 19.48
C ALA A 125 0.84 -15.53 19.98
N GLN A 126 -0.47 -15.75 19.84
CA GLN A 126 -1.12 -17.02 20.18
C GLN A 126 -0.57 -18.17 19.31
N LEU A 127 -0.50 -17.99 18.01
CA LEU A 127 0.04 -19.00 17.07
C LEU A 127 1.51 -19.29 17.36
N GLN A 128 2.32 -18.29 17.70
CA GLN A 128 3.72 -18.50 18.10
C GLN A 128 3.82 -19.42 19.34
N GLU A 129 3.02 -19.19 20.37
CA GLU A 129 3.03 -20.05 21.56
C GLU A 129 2.54 -21.48 21.23
N GLU A 130 1.52 -21.64 20.38
CA GLU A 130 1.01 -22.94 19.94
C GLU A 130 2.06 -23.77 19.20
N TYR A 131 2.83 -23.13 18.32
CA TYR A 131 3.81 -23.82 17.46
C TYR A 131 5.25 -23.79 17.99
N LYS A 132 5.52 -23.11 19.09
CA LYS A 132 6.84 -23.00 19.71
C LYS A 132 7.45 -24.37 20.06
N GLY A 133 6.65 -25.27 20.62
CA GLY A 133 7.07 -26.64 20.96
C GLY A 133 7.45 -27.49 19.74
N ARG A 134 7.04 -27.09 18.54
CA ARG A 134 7.41 -27.72 17.25
C ARG A 134 8.60 -27.02 16.59
N GLY A 135 9.25 -26.07 17.26
CA GLY A 135 10.39 -25.31 16.76
C GLY A 135 10.07 -24.33 15.62
N ARG A 136 8.79 -23.89 15.52
CA ARG A 136 8.38 -22.93 14.47
C ARG A 136 8.48 -21.50 14.95
N LYS A 137 8.93 -20.61 14.07
CA LYS A 137 8.90 -19.17 14.27
C LYS A 137 7.73 -18.58 13.50
N ILE A 138 6.84 -17.89 14.21
CA ILE A 138 5.69 -17.20 13.63
C ILE A 138 5.79 -15.72 14.00
N ARG A 139 5.89 -14.84 13.02
CA ARG A 139 6.16 -13.41 13.19
C ARG A 139 5.13 -12.56 12.49
N CYS A 140 4.90 -11.35 13.03
CA CYS A 140 4.08 -10.31 12.42
C CYS A 140 4.82 -8.98 12.55
N VAL A 141 4.95 -8.24 11.46
CA VAL A 141 5.68 -6.97 11.44
C VAL A 141 4.87 -5.90 10.70
N ASP A 142 4.79 -4.70 11.30
CA ASP A 142 4.22 -3.53 10.66
C ASP A 142 5.17 -2.97 9.59
N SER A 143 4.81 -3.10 8.33
CA SER A 143 5.60 -2.55 7.23
C SER A 143 5.67 -1.04 7.25
N GLN A 144 4.65 -0.45 7.85
CA GLN A 144 4.45 0.97 7.83
C GLN A 144 4.37 1.54 6.40
N CYS A 145 4.09 0.75 5.43
CA CYS A 145 3.86 1.07 4.05
C CYS A 145 2.43 0.71 3.64
N MET A 146 1.97 1.24 2.53
CA MET A 146 0.69 0.90 1.91
C MET A 146 0.84 0.82 0.39
N GLY A 147 -0.10 0.15 -0.27
CA GLY A 147 -0.12 0.09 -1.73
C GLY A 147 1.22 -0.37 -2.28
N THR A 148 1.62 0.21 -3.38
CA THR A 148 2.89 -0.08 -4.05
C THR A 148 4.14 0.24 -3.21
N GLY A 149 4.02 1.01 -2.12
CA GLY A 149 5.11 1.18 -1.15
C GLY A 149 5.37 -0.09 -0.34
N LEU A 150 4.30 -0.82 0.05
CA LEU A 150 4.43 -2.15 0.63
C LEU A 150 4.97 -3.15 -0.42
N GLY A 151 4.50 -3.04 -1.67
CA GLY A 151 5.03 -3.84 -2.78
C GLY A 151 6.53 -3.63 -2.98
N MET A 152 7.03 -2.39 -2.94
CA MET A 152 8.46 -2.08 -3.05
C MET A 152 9.26 -2.72 -1.91
N LEU A 153 8.77 -2.66 -0.68
CA LEU A 153 9.41 -3.31 0.46
C LEU A 153 9.50 -4.83 0.30
N LEU A 154 8.47 -5.45 -0.29
CA LEU A 154 8.45 -6.89 -0.59
C LEU A 154 9.43 -7.25 -1.72
N LEU A 155 9.62 -6.39 -2.72
CA LEU A 155 10.70 -6.55 -3.71
C LEU A 155 12.07 -6.57 -3.02
N ASP A 156 12.30 -5.65 -2.09
CA ASP A 156 13.58 -5.56 -1.38
C ASP A 156 13.83 -6.79 -0.52
N ILE A 157 12.80 -7.30 0.17
CA ILE A 157 12.88 -8.55 0.94
C ILE A 157 13.26 -9.72 0.01
N THR A 158 12.64 -9.80 -1.16
CA THR A 158 12.93 -10.87 -2.12
C THR A 158 14.35 -10.79 -2.64
N ASN A 159 14.83 -9.60 -2.98
CA ASN A 159 16.24 -9.39 -3.35
C ASN A 159 17.19 -9.84 -2.23
N GLY A 160 16.87 -9.53 -0.96
CA GLY A 160 17.65 -9.96 0.19
C GLY A 160 17.63 -11.48 0.42
N ILE A 161 16.55 -12.16 0.05
CA ILE A 161 16.50 -13.64 0.05
C ILE A 161 17.39 -14.20 -1.07
N GLU A 162 17.33 -13.60 -2.27
CA GLU A 162 18.10 -14.05 -3.43
C GLU A 162 19.62 -13.85 -3.24
N ASP A 163 20.05 -12.75 -2.64
CA ASP A 163 21.46 -12.48 -2.34
C ASP A 163 21.96 -13.14 -1.05
N GLY A 164 21.06 -13.77 -0.27
CA GLY A 164 21.38 -14.50 0.96
C GLY A 164 21.59 -13.62 2.19
N SER A 165 21.24 -12.33 2.14
CA SER A 165 21.25 -11.42 3.30
C SER A 165 20.07 -11.63 4.23
N ILE A 166 18.94 -12.19 3.73
CA ILE A 166 17.76 -12.60 4.47
C ILE A 166 17.66 -14.14 4.42
N LYS A 167 17.74 -14.79 5.57
CA LYS A 167 17.82 -16.25 5.69
C LYS A 167 16.64 -16.86 6.42
N ASP A 168 16.00 -16.11 7.30
CA ASP A 168 14.86 -16.56 8.10
C ASP A 168 13.86 -15.42 8.37
N VAL A 169 12.78 -15.74 9.08
CA VAL A 169 11.70 -14.78 9.40
C VAL A 169 12.15 -13.66 10.36
N ASP A 170 13.14 -13.90 11.21
CA ASP A 170 13.67 -12.87 12.10
C ASP A 170 14.50 -11.86 11.30
N ASP A 171 15.24 -12.31 10.28
CA ASP A 171 15.92 -11.44 9.31
C ASP A 171 14.92 -10.58 8.54
N VAL A 172 13.77 -11.15 8.12
CA VAL A 172 12.70 -10.38 7.46
C VAL A 172 12.20 -9.27 8.38
N VAL A 173 11.92 -9.59 9.66
CA VAL A 173 11.45 -8.59 10.63
C VAL A 173 12.48 -7.47 10.79
N ALA A 174 13.75 -7.82 11.03
CA ALA A 174 14.82 -6.84 11.20
C ALA A 174 15.02 -5.97 9.94
N PHE A 175 14.93 -6.59 8.75
CA PHE A 175 15.01 -5.89 7.48
C PHE A 175 13.86 -4.88 7.32
N VAL A 176 12.61 -5.31 7.54
CA VAL A 176 11.44 -4.43 7.47
C VAL A 176 11.58 -3.26 8.43
N GLU A 177 11.93 -3.51 9.68
CA GLU A 177 12.10 -2.46 10.70
C GLU A 177 13.17 -1.43 10.33
N LYS A 178 14.22 -1.85 9.65
CA LYS A 178 15.27 -0.98 9.15
C LYS A 178 14.84 -0.21 7.90
N GLN A 179 14.24 -0.89 6.91
CA GLN A 179 14.00 -0.34 5.57
C GLN A 179 12.70 0.47 5.44
N ARG A 180 11.68 0.14 6.24
CA ARG A 180 10.38 0.84 6.19
C ARG A 180 10.47 2.36 6.29
N GLY A 181 11.55 2.88 6.90
CA GLY A 181 11.86 4.29 6.99
C GLY A 181 12.41 4.92 5.72
N PHE A 182 12.84 4.13 4.75
CA PHE A 182 13.48 4.58 3.53
C PHE A 182 12.66 4.36 2.27
N ILE A 183 11.35 4.07 2.40
CA ILE A 183 10.41 3.99 1.29
C ILE A 183 9.69 5.34 1.16
N GLY A 184 10.07 6.13 0.17
CA GLY A 184 9.36 7.34 -0.22
C GLY A 184 8.04 6.97 -0.90
N HIS A 185 6.91 7.50 -0.39
CA HIS A 185 5.60 7.22 -0.92
C HIS A 185 4.78 8.50 -1.05
N PHE A 186 4.59 8.95 -2.29
CA PHE A 186 3.78 10.12 -2.64
C PHE A 186 2.61 9.71 -3.51
N PHE A 187 1.48 10.35 -3.27
CA PHE A 187 0.27 10.02 -4.02
C PHE A 187 -0.67 11.22 -4.18
N THR A 188 -1.59 11.09 -5.14
CA THR A 188 -2.61 12.09 -5.45
C THR A 188 -3.88 11.41 -5.95
N TRP A 189 -4.97 12.17 -5.92
CA TRP A 189 -6.27 11.77 -6.46
C TRP A 189 -6.80 12.83 -7.42
N GLY A 190 -7.51 12.39 -8.46
CA GLY A 190 -8.27 13.29 -9.34
C GLY A 190 -9.66 13.59 -8.79
N GLU A 191 -10.23 12.63 -8.04
CA GLU A 191 -11.52 12.73 -7.38
C GLU A 191 -11.36 12.59 -5.87
N LEU A 192 -11.88 13.55 -5.12
CA LEU A 192 -11.77 13.58 -3.66
C LEU A 192 -12.98 12.93 -2.96
N SER A 193 -14.01 12.53 -3.69
CA SER A 193 -15.22 11.92 -3.16
C SER A 193 -14.94 10.61 -2.41
N TYR A 194 -14.10 9.75 -2.96
CA TYR A 194 -13.73 8.47 -2.35
C TYR A 194 -12.99 8.65 -1.05
N ILE A 195 -11.97 9.52 -1.04
CA ILE A 195 -11.17 9.74 0.16
C ILE A 195 -11.99 10.38 1.29
N LYS A 196 -12.97 11.23 0.96
CA LYS A 196 -13.92 11.77 1.94
C LYS A 196 -14.76 10.64 2.57
N LEU A 197 -15.29 9.74 1.74
CA LEU A 197 -16.10 8.63 2.21
C LEU A 197 -15.30 7.59 3.01
N SER A 198 -14.01 7.46 2.72
CA SER A 198 -13.12 6.51 3.42
C SER A 198 -12.90 6.84 4.90
N GLY A 199 -13.04 8.12 5.28
CA GLY A 199 -12.79 8.60 6.64
C GLY A 199 -11.31 8.57 7.09
N ARG A 200 -10.37 8.23 6.18
CA ARG A 200 -8.93 8.17 6.49
C ARG A 200 -8.25 9.53 6.43
N VAL A 201 -8.92 10.52 5.85
CA VAL A 201 -8.42 11.89 5.68
C VAL A 201 -9.44 12.89 6.19
N SER A 202 -9.35 13.21 7.47
CA SER A 202 -10.36 14.05 8.18
C SER A 202 -10.43 15.49 7.66
N SER A 203 -9.34 16.03 7.14
CA SER A 203 -9.26 17.44 6.69
C SER A 203 -9.76 17.68 5.26
N VAL A 204 -9.91 16.64 4.45
CA VAL A 204 -10.41 16.76 3.06
C VAL A 204 -11.89 17.16 3.03
N GLY A 205 -12.66 16.83 4.08
CA GLY A 205 -14.08 17.17 4.16
C GLY A 205 -14.40 18.66 3.97
N ALA A 206 -13.55 19.54 4.45
CA ALA A 206 -13.73 20.99 4.33
C ALA A 206 -13.30 21.57 2.97
N MET A 207 -12.55 20.80 2.16
CA MET A 207 -11.92 21.27 0.91
C MET A 207 -12.70 20.93 -0.37
N ILE A 208 -13.70 20.07 -0.30
CA ILE A 208 -14.33 19.43 -1.50
C ILE A 208 -15.15 20.41 -2.34
N GLY A 209 -15.59 21.55 -1.80
CA GLY A 209 -16.46 22.48 -2.52
C GLY A 209 -15.79 23.35 -3.61
N THR A 210 -14.45 23.33 -3.76
CA THR A 210 -13.75 24.35 -4.56
C THR A 210 -12.66 23.82 -5.50
N LEU A 211 -12.60 22.50 -5.77
CA LEU A 211 -11.36 21.88 -6.28
C LEU A 211 -11.44 21.22 -7.67
N LEU A 212 -12.19 21.80 -8.63
CA LEU A 212 -12.10 21.35 -10.03
C LEU A 212 -10.67 21.53 -10.57
N GLY A 213 -10.06 20.41 -10.98
CA GLY A 213 -8.73 20.38 -11.59
C GLY A 213 -7.55 20.54 -10.61
N VAL A 214 -7.80 20.47 -9.29
CA VAL A 214 -6.74 20.51 -8.28
C VAL A 214 -6.35 19.09 -7.88
N ARG A 215 -5.04 18.83 -7.80
CA ARG A 215 -4.43 17.63 -7.24
C ARG A 215 -3.87 17.93 -5.87
N LEU A 216 -4.09 17.02 -4.93
CA LEU A 216 -3.43 17.09 -3.64
C LEU A 216 -2.07 16.39 -3.72
N LEU A 217 -1.08 16.91 -3.03
CA LEU A 217 0.18 16.22 -2.81
C LEU A 217 0.11 15.58 -1.43
N CYS A 218 0.10 14.28 -1.40
CA CYS A 218 0.01 13.48 -0.18
C CYS A 218 1.22 12.56 -0.04
N SER A 219 1.57 12.25 1.20
CA SER A 219 2.65 11.35 1.53
C SER A 219 2.21 10.35 2.60
N ALA A 220 2.64 9.11 2.46
CA ALA A 220 2.52 8.07 3.49
C ALA A 220 3.90 7.74 4.08
N GLN A 221 4.76 8.72 4.18
CA GLN A 221 6.12 8.54 4.70
C GLN A 221 6.12 8.21 6.19
N TYR A 222 7.20 7.56 6.60
CA TYR A 222 7.52 7.32 8.00
C TYR A 222 7.79 8.63 8.74
N CYS A 223 7.09 8.84 9.87
CA CYS A 223 7.45 9.88 10.80
C CYS A 223 8.27 9.30 11.95
N PRO A 224 9.48 9.81 12.21
CA PRO A 224 10.38 9.28 13.24
C PRO A 224 9.81 9.28 14.67
N ASP A 225 8.78 10.08 14.94
CA ASP A 225 8.07 10.14 16.22
C ASP A 225 7.08 8.99 16.44
N GLY A 226 7.04 8.01 15.53
CA GLY A 226 6.16 6.85 15.60
C GLY A 226 4.68 7.15 15.30
N GLN A 227 4.33 8.40 15.04
CA GLN A 227 2.99 8.79 14.65
C GLN A 227 2.87 8.77 13.12
N ARG A 228 2.54 7.60 12.58
CA ARG A 228 2.21 7.49 11.17
C ARG A 228 0.79 7.92 10.95
N ARG A 229 0.67 8.92 10.15
CA ARG A 229 -0.61 9.35 9.61
C ARG A 229 -0.47 9.39 8.10
N LEU A 230 -1.57 9.20 7.37
CA LEU A 230 -1.71 9.81 6.05
C LEU A 230 -1.51 11.31 6.26
N GLU A 231 -0.25 11.71 6.24
CA GLU A 231 0.08 13.10 6.33
C GLU A 231 -0.24 13.74 4.99
N HIS A 232 -1.50 14.10 4.83
CA HIS A 232 -1.80 15.21 3.98
C HIS A 232 -1.23 16.42 4.70
N LEU A 233 -0.46 17.14 3.99
CA LEU A 233 0.03 18.45 4.35
C LEU A 233 -1.15 19.22 4.94
N THR A 234 -1.07 19.58 6.20
CA THR A 234 -2.20 19.99 7.05
C THR A 234 -2.96 21.22 6.55
N PRO A 235 -4.19 21.52 7.02
CA PRO A 235 -4.97 22.68 6.61
C PRO A 235 -4.26 24.04 6.77
N LYS A 236 -3.24 24.12 7.62
CA LYS A 236 -2.40 25.33 7.76
C LYS A 236 -1.50 25.58 6.56
N HIS A 237 -1.33 24.60 5.68
CA HIS A 237 -0.49 24.65 4.48
C HIS A 237 -1.29 24.42 3.20
N THR A 238 -2.57 24.83 3.18
CA THR A 238 -3.50 24.59 2.08
C THR A 238 -3.02 25.09 0.71
N ASP A 239 -2.18 26.13 0.68
CA ASP A 239 -1.68 26.69 -0.57
C ASP A 239 -0.63 25.82 -1.26
N LEU A 240 0.06 24.96 -0.51
CA LEU A 240 1.08 24.05 -1.01
C LEU A 240 0.51 22.75 -1.57
N ILE A 241 -0.58 22.30 -0.98
CA ILE A 241 -1.22 21.03 -1.30
C ILE A 241 -1.96 21.11 -2.64
N LYS A 242 -2.38 22.31 -3.04
CA LYS A 242 -3.20 22.53 -4.22
C LYS A 242 -2.34 22.77 -5.43
N VAL A 243 -2.17 21.71 -6.21
CA VAL A 243 -1.45 21.78 -7.49
C VAL A 243 -2.46 21.70 -8.63
N ARG A 244 -2.48 22.69 -9.52
CA ARG A 244 -3.37 22.67 -10.69
C ARG A 244 -2.85 21.72 -11.76
N GLY A 245 -3.63 20.67 -12.00
CA GLY A 245 -3.38 19.70 -13.04
C GLY A 245 -2.23 18.72 -12.77
N ILE A 246 -2.27 17.60 -13.47
CA ILE A 246 -1.30 16.52 -13.30
C ILE A 246 0.11 16.90 -13.78
N GLY A 247 0.23 17.76 -14.77
CA GLY A 247 1.54 18.18 -15.28
C GLY A 247 2.37 18.95 -14.26
N ARG A 248 1.75 19.87 -13.49
CA ARG A 248 2.45 20.59 -12.42
C ARG A 248 2.74 19.67 -11.22
N TRP A 249 1.83 18.76 -10.90
CA TRP A 249 2.07 17.73 -9.88
C TRP A 249 3.27 16.86 -10.26
N ALA A 250 3.32 16.40 -11.51
CA ALA A 250 4.43 15.61 -12.04
C ALA A 250 5.77 16.33 -11.96
N GLU A 251 5.78 17.63 -12.26
CA GLU A 251 6.97 18.49 -12.15
C GLU A 251 7.49 18.51 -10.70
N ILE A 252 6.62 18.85 -9.76
CA ILE A 252 6.97 19.00 -8.35
C ILE A 252 7.50 17.69 -7.78
N ILE A 253 6.79 16.57 -8.00
CA ILE A 253 7.22 15.28 -7.47
C ILE A 253 8.51 14.79 -8.11
N SER A 254 8.71 15.04 -9.42
CA SER A 254 9.95 14.65 -10.10
C SER A 254 11.17 15.39 -9.57
N LEU A 255 11.04 16.68 -9.29
CA LEU A 255 12.10 17.47 -8.67
C LEU A 255 12.41 17.01 -7.24
N TYR A 256 11.37 16.67 -6.47
CA TYR A 256 11.55 16.12 -5.13
C TYR A 256 12.26 14.77 -5.18
N VAL A 257 11.78 13.84 -6.01
CA VAL A 257 12.42 12.53 -6.18
C VAL A 257 13.88 12.67 -6.59
N LYS A 258 14.19 13.54 -7.56
CA LYS A 258 15.57 13.80 -7.98
C LYS A 258 16.50 14.22 -6.85
N ARG A 259 15.98 14.97 -5.88
CA ARG A 259 16.78 15.47 -4.74
C ARG A 259 17.02 14.42 -3.66
N HIS A 260 16.10 13.45 -3.54
CA HIS A 260 16.03 12.54 -2.40
C HIS A 260 16.13 11.06 -2.74
N ILE A 261 16.22 10.69 -4.00
CA ILE A 261 16.40 9.29 -4.36
C ILE A 261 17.80 8.80 -3.96
N GLN A 262 17.85 7.69 -3.23
CA GLN A 262 19.14 7.10 -2.78
C GLN A 262 20.06 6.72 -3.95
N ASP A 263 19.46 6.07 -4.97
CA ASP A 263 20.16 5.65 -6.20
C ASP A 263 19.41 6.20 -7.41
N PRO A 264 20.00 7.14 -8.17
CA PRO A 264 19.39 7.70 -9.37
C PRO A 264 19.14 6.69 -10.49
N THR A 265 19.70 5.48 -10.39
CA THR A 265 19.46 4.35 -11.31
C THR A 265 18.47 3.34 -10.76
N GLY A 266 18.09 3.49 -9.49
CA GLY A 266 17.24 2.59 -8.74
C GLY A 266 15.78 2.56 -9.23
N PRO A 267 14.97 1.67 -8.65
CA PRO A 267 13.59 1.51 -9.05
C PRO A 267 12.72 2.70 -8.61
N ILE A 268 11.86 3.16 -9.53
CA ILE A 268 10.77 4.10 -9.28
C ILE A 268 9.47 3.43 -9.73
N ILE A 269 8.54 3.22 -8.81
CA ILE A 269 7.22 2.68 -9.11
C ILE A 269 6.26 3.85 -9.34
N ILE A 270 5.55 3.84 -10.48
CA ILE A 270 4.45 4.76 -10.77
C ILE A 270 3.20 3.92 -10.98
N ALA A 271 2.35 3.85 -9.97
CA ALA A 271 1.12 3.07 -10.03
C ALA A 271 -0.11 3.97 -10.14
N HIS A 272 -1.18 3.44 -10.73
CA HIS A 272 -2.43 4.17 -10.88
C HIS A 272 -3.64 3.24 -10.73
N GLY A 273 -4.80 3.79 -10.35
CA GLY A 273 -6.07 3.08 -10.39
C GLY A 273 -6.50 2.83 -11.85
N ASN A 274 -7.16 3.81 -12.46
CA ASN A 274 -7.62 3.72 -13.86
C ASN A 274 -7.32 5.01 -14.65
N VAL A 275 -6.12 5.57 -14.50
CA VAL A 275 -5.68 6.82 -15.16
C VAL A 275 -4.30 6.66 -15.84
N PRO A 276 -4.17 5.76 -16.83
CA PRO A 276 -2.88 5.47 -17.45
C PRO A 276 -2.26 6.70 -18.16
N ARG A 277 -3.11 7.60 -18.67
CA ARG A 277 -2.64 8.84 -19.30
C ARG A 277 -1.90 9.73 -18.32
N ASP A 278 -2.44 9.88 -17.11
CA ASP A 278 -1.83 10.70 -16.06
C ASP A 278 -0.52 10.08 -15.58
N ALA A 279 -0.48 8.75 -15.42
CA ALA A 279 0.75 8.03 -15.07
C ALA A 279 1.86 8.23 -16.12
N ARG A 280 1.52 8.22 -17.41
CA ARG A 280 2.48 8.50 -18.49
C ARG A 280 3.01 9.94 -18.48
N ILE A 281 2.19 10.92 -18.10
CA ILE A 281 2.65 12.31 -17.92
C ILE A 281 3.70 12.37 -16.81
N ILE A 282 3.48 11.67 -15.68
CA ILE A 282 4.43 11.61 -14.57
C ILE A 282 5.72 10.91 -15.04
N LEU A 283 5.59 9.75 -15.69
CA LEU A 283 6.72 8.99 -16.22
C LEU A 283 7.61 9.86 -17.13
N SER A 284 6.99 10.51 -18.12
CA SER A 284 7.72 11.36 -19.06
C SER A 284 8.45 12.51 -18.35
N ARG A 285 7.83 13.11 -17.35
CA ARG A 285 8.45 14.17 -16.56
C ARG A 285 9.61 13.63 -15.71
N MET A 286 9.44 12.50 -15.03
CA MET A 286 10.50 11.87 -14.25
C MET A 286 11.69 11.46 -15.10
N GLN A 287 11.46 10.87 -16.27
CA GLN A 287 12.51 10.49 -17.22
C GLN A 287 13.37 11.68 -17.65
N SER A 288 12.79 12.89 -17.74
CA SER A 288 13.56 14.09 -18.06
C SER A 288 14.52 14.53 -16.94
N TYR A 289 14.27 14.12 -15.70
CA TYR A 289 15.12 14.43 -14.54
C TYR A 289 16.02 13.27 -14.10
N LEU A 290 15.57 12.04 -14.31
CA LEU A 290 16.22 10.80 -13.87
C LEU A 290 16.24 9.78 -15.02
N PRO A 291 16.96 10.07 -16.13
CA PRO A 291 16.90 9.23 -17.34
C PRO A 291 17.49 7.82 -17.14
N ALA A 292 18.30 7.61 -16.10
CA ALA A 292 18.92 6.33 -15.81
C ALA A 292 18.11 5.46 -14.81
N ALA A 293 17.03 5.99 -14.21
CA ALA A 293 16.24 5.26 -13.24
C ALA A 293 15.47 4.09 -13.90
N LYS A 294 15.28 3.02 -13.13
CA LYS A 294 14.46 1.87 -13.53
C LYS A 294 12.99 2.15 -13.22
N TYR A 295 12.18 2.35 -14.24
CA TYR A 295 10.76 2.65 -14.07
C TYR A 295 9.90 1.38 -14.10
N LEU A 296 9.06 1.21 -13.08
CA LEU A 296 8.08 0.13 -12.94
C LEU A 296 6.68 0.76 -13.01
N VAL A 297 5.99 0.62 -14.13
CA VAL A 297 4.75 1.37 -14.41
C VAL A 297 3.61 0.48 -14.89
N ASP A 298 3.77 -0.20 -16.02
CA ASP A 298 2.64 -0.81 -16.74
C ASP A 298 1.95 -1.94 -15.98
N GLU A 299 2.69 -2.73 -15.22
CA GLU A 299 2.16 -3.84 -14.41
C GLU A 299 1.79 -3.41 -12.98
N TRP A 300 2.20 -2.20 -12.56
CA TRP A 300 1.96 -1.71 -11.21
C TRP A 300 0.71 -0.83 -11.17
N ARG A 301 -0.35 -1.38 -10.62
CA ARG A 301 -1.65 -0.72 -10.53
C ARG A 301 -2.19 -0.77 -9.10
N CYS A 302 -2.91 0.27 -8.70
CA CYS A 302 -3.59 0.25 -7.41
C CYS A 302 -4.68 -0.83 -7.42
N GLY A 303 -4.64 -1.75 -6.47
CA GLY A 303 -5.64 -2.81 -6.29
C GLY A 303 -7.00 -2.25 -5.86
N ALA A 304 -8.01 -3.12 -5.85
CA ALA A 304 -9.38 -2.72 -5.50
C ALA A 304 -9.47 -2.20 -4.06
N GLY A 305 -8.71 -2.78 -3.12
CA GLY A 305 -8.64 -2.31 -1.74
C GLY A 305 -8.13 -0.87 -1.62
N ILE A 306 -7.07 -0.51 -2.34
CA ILE A 306 -6.54 0.86 -2.36
C ILE A 306 -7.52 1.80 -3.08
N GLN A 307 -8.11 1.39 -4.21
CA GLN A 307 -9.07 2.19 -4.95
C GLN A 307 -10.40 2.39 -4.18
N ALA A 308 -10.80 1.47 -3.31
CA ALA A 308 -11.97 1.63 -2.45
C ALA A 308 -11.86 2.88 -1.55
N HIS A 309 -10.64 3.28 -1.22
CA HIS A 309 -10.37 4.47 -0.38
C HIS A 309 -9.96 5.70 -1.18
N GLY A 310 -9.16 5.53 -2.23
CA GLY A 310 -8.61 6.63 -3.03
C GLY A 310 -9.35 6.88 -4.36
N GLY A 311 -10.18 5.93 -4.78
CA GLY A 311 -10.88 5.97 -6.07
C GLY A 311 -10.01 5.57 -7.27
N PRO A 312 -10.64 5.44 -8.45
CA PRO A 312 -9.96 4.99 -9.67
C PRO A 312 -8.96 6.02 -10.23
N THR A 313 -9.00 7.25 -9.72
CA THR A 313 -8.08 8.32 -10.15
C THR A 313 -6.84 8.44 -9.27
N SER A 314 -6.60 7.48 -8.39
CA SER A 314 -5.40 7.39 -7.55
C SER A 314 -4.14 7.22 -8.39
N ILE A 315 -3.08 7.91 -8.01
CA ILE A 315 -1.73 7.74 -8.55
C ILE A 315 -0.75 7.72 -7.40
N HIS A 316 0.17 6.76 -7.42
CA HIS A 316 1.19 6.57 -6.41
C HIS A 316 2.57 6.59 -7.06
N VAL A 317 3.53 7.21 -6.39
CA VAL A 317 4.95 7.25 -6.76
C VAL A 317 5.75 6.77 -5.57
N ASN A 318 6.53 5.72 -5.76
CA ASN A 318 7.38 5.13 -4.73
C ASN A 318 8.83 5.04 -5.21
N PHE A 319 9.76 5.25 -4.30
CA PHE A 319 11.19 5.18 -4.56
C PHE A 319 11.94 5.02 -3.23
N HIS A 320 13.20 4.59 -3.28
CA HIS A 320 14.05 4.59 -2.09
C HIS A 320 14.54 6.01 -1.80
N ILE A 321 14.16 6.53 -0.63
CA ILE A 321 14.51 7.90 -0.20
C ILE A 321 15.77 7.87 0.66
N ASP A 322 16.66 8.83 0.46
CA ASP A 322 17.94 8.93 1.16
C ASP A 322 17.79 9.25 2.65
N ARG A 323 16.80 10.07 2.97
CA ARG A 323 16.41 10.36 4.35
C ARG A 323 14.94 10.75 4.42
N ILE A 324 14.34 10.45 5.56
CA ILE A 324 13.02 10.96 5.89
C ILE A 324 13.19 12.23 6.70
N GLY A 325 12.75 13.34 6.13
CA GLY A 325 12.60 14.61 6.84
C GLY A 325 11.35 14.59 7.72
N SER A 326 11.29 15.51 8.68
CA SER A 326 10.03 15.82 9.35
C SER A 326 9.01 16.36 8.35
N LEU A 327 7.72 16.30 8.69
CA LEU A 327 6.67 16.89 7.86
C LEU A 327 6.95 18.38 7.55
N ALA A 328 7.42 19.14 8.55
CA ALA A 328 7.74 20.55 8.38
C ALA A 328 8.89 20.79 7.39
N GLU A 329 9.90 19.92 7.37
CA GLU A 329 10.99 20.00 6.40
C GLU A 329 10.50 19.66 5.00
N THR A 330 9.73 18.58 4.85
CA THR A 330 9.13 18.16 3.58
C THR A 330 8.25 19.26 3.00
N VAL A 331 7.42 19.90 3.82
CA VAL A 331 6.56 21.03 3.42
C VAL A 331 7.40 22.20 2.93
N LYS A 332 8.41 22.65 3.68
CA LYS A 332 9.29 23.74 3.25
C LYS A 332 10.00 23.46 1.93
N GLU A 333 10.37 22.23 1.71
CA GLU A 333 11.01 21.85 0.47
C GLU A 333 10.05 21.89 -0.72
N PHE A 334 8.83 21.38 -0.59
CA PHE A 334 7.81 21.56 -1.62
C PHE A 334 7.49 23.03 -1.88
N GLU A 335 7.45 23.88 -0.85
CA GLU A 335 7.34 25.33 -1.03
C GLU A 335 8.47 25.89 -1.90
N SER A 336 9.70 25.48 -1.63
CA SER A 336 10.86 25.88 -2.41
C SER A 336 10.75 25.44 -3.88
N ILE A 337 10.33 24.20 -4.12
CA ILE A 337 10.14 23.66 -5.47
C ILE A 337 9.01 24.40 -6.22
N ILE A 338 7.95 24.78 -5.53
CA ILE A 338 6.79 25.48 -6.13
C ILE A 338 7.14 26.92 -6.51
N LYS A 339 7.99 27.57 -5.72
CA LYS A 339 8.42 28.96 -5.93
C LYS A 339 9.52 29.10 -6.98
N ALA A 340 10.29 28.04 -7.25
CA ALA A 340 11.33 27.99 -8.27
C ALA A 340 10.74 27.73 -9.65
#